data_deb754680962e2fa66c5983971ff6735
#
_entry.id   deb754680962e2fa66c5983971ff6735
#
_cell.length_a   1.000
_cell.length_b   1.000
_cell.length_c   1.000
_cell.angle_alpha   90.00
_cell.angle_beta   90.00
_cell.angle_gamma   90.00
#
_symmetry.space_group_name_H-M   'P 1'
#
loop_
_entity.id
_entity.type
_entity.pdbx_description
1 polymer ?
#
loop_
_entity_poly.entity_id
_entity_poly.type
_entity_poly.pdbx_seq_one_letter_code
_entity_poly.pdbx_strand_id
1 'polypeptide(L)'
;MSYTKLIYHIIFRPHWSVPAITEVHERDLYAYINGFCNNHKCKLIRINSMPDHIHILVSLPPTMAVASFVHDLKIAAGNFLRAHPDKFPLFTGWARSYYAGTCGPMDKERVRRYIMQQKEHHKNKSYRQEILRQLKRAGIEYDEKYLFLD
;
A
#
# COMPACT_ATOMS: atom_id res chain seq x y z
N MET A 1 6.96 22.45 20.82
CA MET A 1 7.40 21.88 19.54
C MET A 1 7.75 20.41 19.74
N SER A 2 7.28 19.56 18.86
CA SER A 2 7.53 18.12 18.93
C SER A 2 8.40 17.66 17.77
N TYR A 3 9.20 16.64 18.03
CA TYR A 3 10.10 16.06 17.03
C TYR A 3 9.67 14.61 16.79
N THR A 4 9.09 14.35 15.62
CA THR A 4 8.56 13.03 15.29
C THR A 4 9.09 12.53 13.95
N LYS A 5 9.22 11.20 13.86
CA LYS A 5 9.53 10.53 12.60
C LYS A 5 8.79 9.20 12.61
N LEU A 6 7.62 9.20 11.97
CA LEU A 6 6.68 8.09 12.02
C LEU A 6 6.52 7.54 10.61
N ILE A 7 7.35 6.55 10.28
CA ILE A 7 7.39 5.94 8.96
C ILE A 7 6.72 4.58 9.01
N TYR A 8 5.83 4.33 8.04
CA TYR A 8 5.05 3.10 7.95
C TYR A 8 5.19 2.48 6.57
N HIS A 9 5.32 1.17 6.56
CA HIS A 9 5.17 0.36 5.36
C HIS A 9 3.74 -0.17 5.34
N ILE A 10 2.98 0.18 4.31
CA ILE A 10 1.56 -0.15 4.20
C ILE A 10 1.35 -0.93 2.91
N ILE A 11 0.56 -2.02 3.01
CA ILE A 11 0.22 -2.88 1.87
C ILE A 11 -1.31 -3.04 1.85
N PHE A 12 -1.92 -2.81 0.70
CA PHE A 12 -3.35 -3.11 0.52
C PHE A 12 -3.60 -3.57 -0.91
N ARG A 13 -4.79 -4.11 -1.15
CA ARG A 13 -5.07 -4.79 -2.40
C ARG A 13 -6.48 -4.48 -2.93
N PRO A 14 -6.67 -4.58 -4.24
CA PRO A 14 -8.01 -4.54 -4.83
C PRO A 14 -8.89 -5.67 -4.29
N HIS A 15 -10.20 -5.42 -4.31
CA HIS A 15 -11.21 -6.39 -3.93
C HIS A 15 -11.03 -7.71 -4.71
N TRP A 16 -11.07 -8.83 -4.02
CA TRP A 16 -10.88 -10.18 -4.57
C TRP A 16 -9.51 -10.39 -5.24
N SER A 17 -8.54 -9.53 -4.96
CA SER A 17 -7.20 -9.56 -5.58
C SER A 17 -7.25 -9.54 -7.11
N VAL A 18 -8.25 -8.88 -7.69
CA VAL A 18 -8.31 -8.69 -9.14
C VAL A 18 -7.11 -7.87 -9.60
N PRO A 19 -6.57 -8.14 -10.82
CA PRO A 19 -5.41 -7.40 -11.33
C PRO A 19 -5.83 -6.02 -11.86
N ALA A 20 -6.31 -5.17 -10.96
CA ALA A 20 -6.91 -3.88 -11.28
C ALA A 20 -5.90 -2.77 -11.53
N ILE A 21 -4.68 -2.88 -10.99
CA ILE A 21 -3.64 -1.86 -11.15
C ILE A 21 -2.80 -2.22 -12.36
N THR A 22 -3.17 -1.68 -13.52
CA THR A 22 -2.50 -1.98 -14.78
C THR A 22 -1.09 -1.41 -14.80
N GLU A 23 -0.12 -2.19 -15.24
CA GLU A 23 1.27 -1.76 -15.27
C GLU A 23 1.46 -0.54 -16.18
N VAL A 24 0.75 -0.51 -17.30
CA VAL A 24 0.83 0.60 -18.27
C VAL A 24 0.41 1.93 -17.64
N HIS A 25 -0.56 1.91 -16.71
CA HIS A 25 -1.13 3.12 -16.13
C HIS A 25 -0.83 3.31 -14.64
N GLU A 26 0.00 2.46 -14.05
CA GLU A 26 0.27 2.52 -12.61
C GLU A 26 0.87 3.86 -12.16
N ARG A 27 1.64 4.50 -13.03
CA ARG A 27 2.26 5.79 -12.72
C ARG A 27 1.24 6.91 -12.50
N ASP A 28 0.11 6.85 -13.19
CA ASP A 28 -0.98 7.82 -12.98
C ASP A 28 -1.54 7.68 -11.57
N LEU A 29 -1.72 6.44 -11.11
CA LEU A 29 -2.15 6.17 -9.73
C LEU A 29 -1.10 6.65 -8.72
N TYR A 30 0.18 6.41 -8.99
CA TYR A 30 1.26 6.83 -8.09
C TYR A 30 1.31 8.35 -7.94
N ALA A 31 1.17 9.07 -9.04
CA ALA A 31 1.13 10.53 -9.03
C ALA A 31 -0.07 11.05 -8.23
N TYR A 32 -1.22 10.41 -8.40
CA TYR A 32 -2.41 10.75 -7.64
C TYR A 32 -2.20 10.54 -6.13
N ILE A 33 -1.67 9.40 -5.74
CA ILE A 33 -1.41 9.07 -4.33
C ILE A 33 -0.38 10.04 -3.74
N ASN A 34 0.65 10.41 -4.50
CA ASN A 34 1.63 11.39 -4.05
C ASN A 34 0.96 12.76 -3.79
N GLY A 35 0.08 13.19 -4.67
CA GLY A 35 -0.70 14.42 -4.48
C GLY A 35 -1.60 14.34 -3.25
N PHE A 36 -2.25 13.20 -3.04
CA PHE A 36 -3.05 12.96 -1.84
C PHE A 36 -2.21 13.12 -0.58
N CYS A 37 -1.04 12.48 -0.55
CA CYS A 37 -0.15 12.56 0.60
C CYS A 37 0.29 14.01 0.87
N ASN A 38 0.69 14.73 -0.16
CA ASN A 38 1.10 16.13 -0.02
C ASN A 38 -0.03 16.99 0.55
N ASN A 39 -1.27 16.78 0.11
CA ASN A 39 -2.42 17.53 0.58
C ASN A 39 -2.80 17.22 2.03
N HIS A 40 -2.34 16.09 2.56
CA HIS A 40 -2.63 15.63 3.92
C HIS A 40 -1.42 15.73 4.85
N LYS A 41 -0.40 16.50 4.48
CA LYS A 41 0.82 16.71 5.26
C LYS A 41 1.59 15.39 5.52
N CYS A 42 1.45 14.44 4.62
CA CYS A 42 2.17 13.18 4.65
C CYS A 42 3.29 13.24 3.61
N LYS A 43 4.36 12.50 3.84
CA LYS A 43 5.44 12.37 2.86
C LYS A 43 5.46 10.95 2.31
N LEU A 44 5.15 10.82 1.03
CA LEU A 44 5.32 9.55 0.32
C LEU A 44 6.80 9.36 0.00
N ILE A 45 7.41 8.35 0.61
CA ILE A 45 8.83 8.07 0.45
C ILE A 45 9.05 7.16 -0.76
N ARG A 46 8.21 6.13 -0.88
CA ARG A 46 8.25 5.22 -2.02
C ARG A 46 6.89 4.57 -2.24
N ILE A 47 6.61 4.25 -3.51
CA ILE A 47 5.42 3.53 -3.91
C ILE A 47 5.78 2.59 -5.05
N ASN A 48 5.22 1.40 -5.04
CA ASN A 48 5.27 0.45 -6.13
C ASN A 48 4.09 -0.50 -6.02
N SER A 49 3.71 -1.14 -7.09
CA SER A 49 2.58 -2.06 -7.11
C SER A 49 2.82 -3.22 -8.04
N MET A 50 2.13 -4.30 -7.76
CA MET A 50 1.78 -5.34 -8.71
C MET A 50 0.32 -5.11 -9.12
N PRO A 51 -0.18 -5.80 -10.15
CA PRO A 51 -1.58 -5.61 -10.54
C PRO A 51 -2.59 -5.87 -9.42
N ASP A 52 -2.26 -6.74 -8.47
CA ASP A 52 -3.17 -7.19 -7.41
C ASP A 52 -2.87 -6.65 -6.02
N HIS A 53 -1.88 -5.78 -5.85
CA HIS A 53 -1.60 -5.13 -4.56
C HIS A 53 -0.65 -3.96 -4.70
N ILE A 54 -0.60 -3.11 -3.66
CA ILE A 54 0.22 -1.90 -3.66
C ILE A 54 0.99 -1.80 -2.35
N HIS A 55 2.26 -1.38 -2.46
CA HIS A 55 3.14 -1.07 -1.34
C HIS A 55 3.40 0.42 -1.28
N ILE A 56 3.26 1.02 -0.11
CA ILE A 56 3.68 2.39 0.11
C ILE A 56 4.56 2.48 1.35
N LEU A 57 5.55 3.35 1.28
CA LEU A 57 6.35 3.76 2.42
C LEU A 57 6.08 5.24 2.64
N VAL A 58 5.51 5.59 3.78
CA VAL A 58 4.99 6.93 4.03
C VAL A 58 5.32 7.41 5.42
N SER A 59 5.64 8.69 5.54
CA SER A 59 5.81 9.37 6.82
C SER A 59 4.53 10.14 7.15
N LEU A 60 3.96 9.86 8.32
CA LEU A 60 2.72 10.48 8.77
C LEU A 60 3.00 11.53 9.87
N PRO A 61 2.20 12.60 9.94
CA PRO A 61 2.29 13.53 11.06
C PRO A 61 1.77 12.86 12.35
N PRO A 62 2.20 13.33 13.53
CA PRO A 62 1.81 12.70 14.81
C PRO A 62 0.32 12.82 15.13
N THR A 63 -0.39 13.69 14.44
CA THR A 63 -1.83 13.91 14.63
C THR A 63 -2.70 12.95 13.82
N MET A 64 -2.09 12.10 13.00
CA MET A 64 -2.84 11.24 12.07
C MET A 64 -2.73 9.77 12.47
N ALA A 65 -3.88 9.13 12.68
CA ALA A 65 -3.93 7.69 12.90
C ALA A 65 -3.72 6.94 11.58
N VAL A 66 -3.00 5.83 11.63
CA VAL A 66 -2.77 4.98 10.45
C VAL A 66 -4.09 4.52 9.83
N ALA A 67 -5.04 4.09 10.65
CA ALA A 67 -6.34 3.63 10.16
C ALA A 67 -7.09 4.73 9.41
N SER A 68 -7.05 5.97 9.91
CA SER A 68 -7.68 7.11 9.23
C SER A 68 -6.99 7.41 7.91
N PHE A 69 -5.67 7.38 7.88
CA PHE A 69 -4.90 7.60 6.66
C PHE A 69 -5.26 6.57 5.59
N VAL A 70 -5.25 5.29 5.94
CA VAL A 70 -5.56 4.21 4.99
C VAL A 70 -7.00 4.32 4.50
N HIS A 71 -7.95 4.59 5.40
CA HIS A 71 -9.36 4.77 5.05
C HIS A 71 -9.53 5.89 4.01
N ASP A 72 -8.98 7.05 4.29
CA ASP A 72 -9.11 8.21 3.41
C ASP A 72 -8.38 8.00 2.09
N LEU A 73 -7.20 7.39 2.13
CA LEU A 73 -6.44 7.06 0.93
C LEU A 73 -7.20 6.10 0.03
N LYS A 74 -7.80 5.04 0.60
CA LYS A 74 -8.59 4.08 -0.18
C LYS A 74 -9.79 4.75 -0.85
N ILE A 75 -10.48 5.65 -0.16
CA ILE A 75 -11.60 6.38 -0.74
C ILE A 75 -11.12 7.23 -1.92
N ALA A 76 -10.08 8.03 -1.70
CA ALA A 76 -9.57 8.94 -2.73
C ALA A 76 -9.02 8.19 -3.93
N ALA A 77 -8.16 7.20 -3.70
CA ALA A 77 -7.58 6.39 -4.77
C ALA A 77 -8.64 5.56 -5.50
N GLY A 78 -9.61 5.03 -4.77
CA GLY A 78 -10.74 4.30 -5.38
C GLY A 78 -11.56 5.18 -6.31
N ASN A 79 -11.85 6.42 -5.89
CA ASN A 79 -12.56 7.38 -6.73
C ASN A 79 -11.76 7.73 -7.98
N PHE A 80 -10.44 7.88 -7.85
CA PHE A 80 -9.56 8.11 -8.98
C PHE A 80 -9.62 6.96 -9.99
N LEU A 81 -9.50 5.72 -9.50
CA LEU A 81 -9.54 4.54 -10.39
C LEU A 81 -10.87 4.39 -11.09
N ARG A 82 -11.99 4.63 -10.38
CA ARG A 82 -13.33 4.56 -10.96
C ARG A 82 -13.58 5.66 -11.99
N ALA A 83 -12.93 6.81 -11.83
CA ALA A 83 -13.04 7.92 -12.79
C ALA A 83 -12.29 7.65 -14.09
N HIS A 84 -11.42 6.62 -14.12
CA HIS A 84 -10.62 6.27 -15.29
C HIS A 84 -10.80 4.79 -15.67
N PRO A 85 -12.04 4.37 -16.02
CA PRO A 85 -12.31 2.97 -16.33
C PRO A 85 -11.63 2.47 -17.59
N ASP A 86 -11.25 3.36 -18.50
CA ASP A 86 -10.43 3.06 -19.67
C ASP A 86 -9.03 2.57 -19.30
N LYS A 87 -8.48 3.10 -18.22
CA LYS A 87 -7.13 2.74 -17.73
C LYS A 87 -7.16 1.62 -16.70
N PHE A 88 -8.22 1.55 -15.89
CA PHE A 88 -8.35 0.60 -14.78
C PHE A 88 -9.70 -0.13 -14.84
N PRO A 89 -9.93 -0.92 -15.90
CA PRO A 89 -11.27 -1.49 -16.15
C PRO A 89 -11.71 -2.53 -15.14
N LEU A 90 -10.79 -3.15 -14.41
CA LEU A 90 -11.12 -4.24 -13.48
C LEU A 90 -11.29 -3.77 -12.03
N PHE A 91 -11.12 -2.48 -11.77
CA PHE A 91 -11.23 -1.99 -10.39
C PHE A 91 -12.70 -1.94 -9.96
N THR A 92 -13.03 -2.65 -8.86
CA THR A 92 -14.37 -2.68 -8.27
C THR A 92 -14.39 -2.22 -6.81
N GLY A 93 -13.23 -1.88 -6.27
CA GLY A 93 -13.08 -1.47 -4.88
C GLY A 93 -11.85 -2.10 -4.25
N TRP A 94 -11.60 -1.78 -2.98
CA TRP A 94 -10.49 -2.31 -2.20
C TRP A 94 -10.98 -3.41 -1.26
N ALA A 95 -10.11 -4.38 -0.99
CA ALA A 95 -10.32 -5.31 0.12
C ALA A 95 -10.33 -4.54 1.45
N ARG A 96 -11.02 -5.07 2.45
CA ARG A 96 -11.17 -4.39 3.74
C ARG A 96 -9.88 -4.27 4.52
N SER A 97 -9.08 -5.34 4.51
CA SER A 97 -7.87 -5.41 5.31
C SER A 97 -6.71 -4.66 4.65
N TYR A 98 -5.73 -4.35 5.45
CA TYR A 98 -4.45 -3.82 5.02
C TYR A 98 -3.37 -4.28 6.00
N TYR A 99 -2.13 -4.27 5.56
CA TYR A 99 -0.97 -4.41 6.43
C TYR A 99 -0.39 -3.03 6.70
N ALA A 100 0.00 -2.78 7.94
CA ALA A 100 0.79 -1.60 8.29
C ALA A 100 1.82 -1.99 9.34
N GLY A 101 3.08 -1.73 9.05
CA GLY A 101 4.18 -1.95 9.98
C GLY A 101 5.03 -0.70 10.11
N THR A 102 5.56 -0.46 11.30
CA THR A 102 6.47 0.65 11.54
C THR A 102 7.82 0.37 10.87
N CYS A 103 8.47 1.45 10.43
CA CYS A 103 9.80 1.39 9.83
C CYS A 103 10.71 2.35 10.59
N GLY A 104 11.70 1.81 11.30
CA GLY A 104 12.69 2.64 12.00
C GLY A 104 13.62 3.35 11.02
N PRO A 105 14.32 4.40 11.47
CA PRO A 105 15.27 5.14 10.61
C PRO A 105 16.36 4.26 10.03
N MET A 106 16.77 3.22 10.77
CA MET A 106 17.80 2.28 10.32
C MET A 106 17.31 1.32 9.24
N ASP A 107 16.00 1.11 9.17
CA ASP A 107 15.38 0.15 8.24
C ASP A 107 14.81 0.81 6.99
N LYS A 108 14.69 2.12 6.99
CA LYS A 108 14.03 2.88 5.92
C LYS A 108 14.58 2.54 4.55
N GLU A 109 15.90 2.51 4.38
CA GLU A 109 16.53 2.25 3.09
C GLU A 109 16.33 0.81 2.64
N ARG A 110 16.38 -0.15 3.57
CA ARG A 110 16.12 -1.56 3.27
C ARG A 110 14.68 -1.77 2.79
N VAL A 111 13.71 -1.17 3.48
CA VAL A 111 12.29 -1.28 3.10
C VAL A 111 12.04 -0.57 1.78
N ARG A 112 12.64 0.60 1.57
CA ARG A 112 12.51 1.32 0.30
C ARG A 112 12.99 0.47 -0.87
N ARG A 113 14.14 -0.19 -0.75
CA ARG A 113 14.66 -1.09 -1.79
C ARG A 113 13.77 -2.30 -2.00
N TYR A 114 13.24 -2.87 -0.93
CA TYR A 114 12.28 -3.98 -1.03
C TYR A 114 11.06 -3.58 -1.87
N ILE A 115 10.51 -2.40 -1.62
CA ILE A 115 9.36 -1.89 -2.37
C ILE A 115 9.72 -1.64 -3.84
N MET A 116 10.89 -1.07 -4.10
CA MET A 116 11.35 -0.84 -5.48
C MET A 116 11.48 -2.13 -6.29
N GLN A 117 11.80 -3.25 -5.63
CA GLN A 117 12.05 -4.53 -6.28
C GLN A 117 10.82 -5.43 -6.35
N GLN A 118 9.62 -4.89 -6.15
CA GLN A 118 8.39 -5.69 -6.11
C GLN A 118 8.17 -6.51 -7.39
N LYS A 119 8.42 -5.94 -8.55
CA LYS A 119 8.23 -6.66 -9.81
C LYS A 119 9.22 -7.84 -9.96
N GLU A 120 10.43 -7.72 -9.41
CA GLU A 120 11.38 -8.82 -9.35
C GLU A 120 10.96 -9.90 -8.37
N HIS A 121 10.51 -9.51 -7.18
CA HIS A 121 10.04 -10.46 -6.16
C HIS A 121 8.89 -11.32 -6.68
N HIS A 122 7.95 -10.72 -7.41
CA HIS A 122 6.74 -11.40 -7.87
C HIS A 122 6.91 -12.22 -9.14
N LYS A 123 8.12 -12.34 -9.65
CA LYS A 123 8.44 -13.36 -10.65
C LYS A 123 8.38 -14.76 -10.04
N ASN A 124 8.68 -14.88 -8.73
CA ASN A 124 8.78 -16.16 -8.03
C ASN A 124 7.88 -16.30 -6.81
N LYS A 125 7.18 -15.22 -6.39
CA LYS A 125 6.33 -15.22 -5.20
C LYS A 125 5.00 -14.55 -5.46
N SER A 126 3.92 -15.18 -5.00
CA SER A 126 2.59 -14.59 -5.04
C SER A 126 2.41 -13.56 -3.92
N TYR A 127 1.37 -12.72 -4.02
CA TYR A 127 0.95 -11.82 -2.95
C TYR A 127 0.67 -12.60 -1.66
N ARG A 128 -0.03 -13.74 -1.77
CA ARG A 128 -0.34 -14.59 -0.62
C ARG A 128 0.92 -15.00 0.15
N GLN A 129 1.93 -15.48 -0.57
CA GLN A 129 3.21 -15.86 0.04
C GLN A 129 3.91 -14.69 0.69
N GLU A 130 3.88 -13.53 0.02
CA GLU A 130 4.51 -12.32 0.53
C GLU A 130 3.86 -11.84 1.82
N ILE A 131 2.52 -11.76 1.86
CA ILE A 131 1.83 -11.22 3.04
C ILE A 131 1.95 -12.17 4.24
N LEU A 132 1.90 -13.47 4.02
CA LEU A 132 2.11 -14.43 5.10
C LEU A 132 3.50 -14.27 5.71
N ARG A 133 4.51 -14.11 4.88
CA ARG A 133 5.88 -13.88 5.34
C ARG A 133 6.00 -12.57 6.11
N GLN A 134 5.37 -11.52 5.61
CA GLN A 134 5.41 -10.19 6.23
C GLN A 134 4.75 -10.20 7.61
N LEU A 135 3.60 -10.83 7.75
CA LEU A 135 2.92 -10.97 9.03
C LEU A 135 3.75 -11.75 10.05
N LYS A 136 4.38 -12.82 9.60
CA LYS A 136 5.24 -13.65 10.44
C LYS A 136 6.45 -12.86 10.94
N ARG A 137 7.08 -12.08 10.07
CA ARG A 137 8.23 -11.23 10.45
C ARG A 137 7.84 -10.16 11.45
N ALA A 138 6.66 -9.58 11.30
CA ALA A 138 6.15 -8.53 12.18
C ALA A 138 5.64 -9.07 13.52
N GLY A 139 5.55 -10.39 13.68
CA GLY A 139 5.00 -11.00 14.90
C GLY A 139 3.51 -10.76 15.05
N ILE A 140 2.79 -10.56 13.95
CA ILE A 140 1.35 -10.33 13.97
C ILE A 140 0.64 -11.68 13.94
N GLU A 141 -0.22 -11.92 14.94
CA GLU A 141 -1.09 -13.08 14.95
C GLU A 141 -2.18 -12.91 13.88
N TYR A 142 -2.48 -13.98 13.17
CA TYR A 142 -3.51 -13.98 12.15
C TYR A 142 -4.17 -15.36 12.05
N ASP A 143 -5.42 -15.35 11.59
CA ASP A 143 -6.12 -16.58 11.19
C ASP A 143 -6.20 -16.58 9.66
N GLU A 144 -5.53 -17.52 9.04
CA GLU A 144 -5.45 -17.62 7.57
C GLU A 144 -6.83 -17.74 6.93
N LYS A 145 -7.80 -18.32 7.65
CA LYS A 145 -9.18 -18.43 7.21
C LYS A 145 -9.81 -17.06 6.89
N TYR A 146 -9.45 -16.01 7.66
CA TYR A 146 -10.03 -14.68 7.52
C TYR A 146 -9.11 -13.69 6.80
N LEU A 147 -7.85 -14.04 6.62
CA LEU A 147 -6.83 -13.13 6.10
C LEU A 147 -7.14 -12.61 4.69
N PHE A 148 -7.70 -13.47 3.85
CA PHE A 148 -7.99 -13.14 2.45
C PHE A 148 -9.48 -12.99 2.16
N LEU A 149 -10.31 -12.83 3.19
CA LEU A 149 -11.71 -12.47 3.00
C LEU A 149 -11.82 -10.99 2.64
N ASP A 150 -12.71 -10.70 1.73
CA ASP A 150 -12.93 -9.33 1.27
C ASP A 150 -14.19 -8.68 1.84
#